data_4ec7c359aa95c6c869b3b93688097959
#
_entry.id   4ec7c359aa95c6c869b3b93688097959
#
_cell.length_a   1.000
_cell.length_b   1.000
_cell.length_c   1.000
_cell.angle_alpha   90.00
_cell.angle_beta   90.00
_cell.angle_gamma   90.00
#
_symmetry.space_group_name_H-M   'P 1'
#
loop_
_entity.id
_entity.type
_entity.pdbx_description
1 polymer ?
#
loop_
_entity_poly.entity_id
_entity_poly.type
_entity_poly.pdbx_seq_one_letter_code
_entity_poly.pdbx_strand_id
1 'polypeptide(L)'
;MRLDDFSTHDFALVETILSDPRMMDDFGGVFPPEKIEKVQRHYLASTESEEGWVFTIRPSEGAEAAGLAFLWDRPWRDDVITELVCQVVPEYQRRGLAAEAARSVIARARLERRCKSVHAFPPESSPAAAALCAALGFAKLDRCDVDFAGARLRARHWCLTL
;
A
#
# COMPACT_ATOMS: atom_id res chain seq x y z
N MET A 1 17.13 -2.63 2.58
CA MET A 1 15.86 -2.05 3.07
C MET A 1 15.37 -2.84 4.28
N ARG A 2 14.63 -2.19 5.20
CA ARG A 2 13.98 -2.81 6.36
C ARG A 2 12.48 -2.46 6.37
N LEU A 3 11.66 -3.41 6.81
CA LEU A 3 10.25 -3.20 7.14
C LEU A 3 10.11 -3.25 8.66
N ASP A 4 9.58 -2.17 9.24
CA ASP A 4 9.23 -2.09 10.65
C ASP A 4 7.71 -2.10 10.80
N ASP A 5 7.18 -2.66 11.87
CA ASP A 5 5.76 -2.56 12.16
C ASP A 5 5.39 -1.08 12.38
N PHE A 6 4.27 -0.67 11.82
CA PHE A 6 3.79 0.71 11.92
C PHE A 6 3.49 1.09 13.37
N SER A 7 3.86 2.30 13.74
CA SER A 7 3.70 2.83 15.08
C SER A 7 3.31 4.32 15.08
N THR A 8 3.04 4.87 16.25
CA THR A 8 2.77 6.31 16.40
C THR A 8 3.94 7.20 15.95
N HIS A 9 5.17 6.70 15.96
CA HIS A 9 6.34 7.42 15.46
C HIS A 9 6.30 7.66 13.94
N ASP A 10 5.45 6.91 13.21
CA ASP A 10 5.32 7.00 11.76
C ASP A 10 4.16 7.91 11.31
N PHE A 11 3.46 8.56 12.24
CA PHE A 11 2.34 9.44 11.92
C PHE A 11 2.74 10.61 11.01
N ALA A 12 3.93 11.17 11.21
CA ALA A 12 4.47 12.23 10.34
C ALA A 12 4.67 11.75 8.89
N LEU A 13 5.02 10.48 8.68
CA LEU A 13 5.11 9.90 7.35
C LEU A 13 3.74 9.82 6.67
N VAL A 14 2.70 9.38 7.40
CA VAL A 14 1.32 9.35 6.88
C VAL A 14 0.88 10.75 6.47
N GLU A 15 1.14 11.76 7.31
CA GLU A 15 0.85 13.16 6.99
C GLU A 15 1.58 13.60 5.72
N THR A 16 2.87 13.31 5.60
CA THR A 16 3.68 13.62 4.41
C THR A 16 3.07 12.99 3.15
N ILE A 17 2.69 11.72 3.19
CA ILE A 17 2.11 11.02 2.04
C ILE A 17 0.75 11.61 1.65
N LEU A 18 -0.15 11.80 2.61
CA LEU A 18 -1.55 12.17 2.35
C LEU A 18 -1.74 13.68 2.10
N SER A 19 -0.75 14.52 2.41
CA SER A 19 -0.74 15.95 2.12
C SER A 19 0.09 16.34 0.89
N ASP A 20 0.82 15.41 0.28
CA ASP A 20 1.63 15.69 -0.92
C ASP A 20 0.80 15.48 -2.20
N PRO A 21 0.54 16.55 -3.00
CA PRO A 21 -0.19 16.42 -4.26
C PRO A 21 0.42 15.38 -5.21
N ARG A 22 1.75 15.26 -5.25
CA ARG A 22 2.47 14.29 -6.10
C ARG A 22 2.11 12.83 -5.76
N MET A 23 1.68 12.59 -4.50
CA MET A 23 1.25 11.28 -4.02
C MET A 23 -0.26 11.08 -4.17
N MET A 24 -1.04 12.15 -4.08
CA MET A 24 -2.48 12.10 -3.91
C MET A 24 -3.31 12.50 -5.13
N ASP A 25 -2.70 13.04 -6.19
CA ASP A 25 -3.44 13.46 -7.39
C ASP A 25 -4.22 12.30 -8.02
N ASP A 26 -3.64 11.11 -8.07
CA ASP A 26 -4.31 9.90 -8.57
C ASP A 26 -5.37 9.34 -7.61
N PHE A 27 -5.45 9.86 -6.38
CA PHE A 27 -6.32 9.36 -5.31
C PHE A 27 -7.39 10.36 -4.88
N GLY A 28 -7.72 11.32 -5.73
CA GLY A 28 -8.77 12.31 -5.49
C GLY A 28 -8.30 13.55 -4.73
N GLY A 29 -7.00 13.77 -4.64
CA GLY A 29 -6.38 14.94 -4.03
C GLY A 29 -5.96 14.73 -2.56
N VAL A 30 -5.28 15.74 -2.02
CA VAL A 30 -4.76 15.71 -0.65
C VAL A 30 -5.86 15.66 0.41
N PHE A 31 -5.56 15.05 1.54
CA PHE A 31 -6.51 14.92 2.64
C PHE A 31 -6.39 16.09 3.63
N PRO A 32 -7.51 16.56 4.19
CA PRO A 32 -7.49 17.52 5.29
C PRO A 32 -6.99 16.86 6.59
N PRO A 33 -6.45 17.65 7.54
CA PRO A 33 -5.82 17.14 8.77
C PRO A 33 -6.67 16.12 9.54
N GLU A 34 -7.96 16.39 9.72
CA GLU A 34 -8.87 15.50 10.45
C GLU A 34 -9.08 14.14 9.76
N LYS A 35 -8.96 14.09 8.43
CA LYS A 35 -9.00 12.84 7.67
C LYS A 35 -7.68 12.08 7.79
N ILE A 36 -6.56 12.79 7.79
CA ILE A 36 -5.22 12.22 8.02
C ILE A 36 -5.16 11.54 9.40
N GLU A 37 -5.63 12.21 10.45
CA GLU A 37 -5.68 11.63 11.80
C GLU A 37 -6.53 10.34 11.88
N LYS A 38 -7.64 10.28 11.14
CA LYS A 38 -8.45 9.06 11.08
C LYS A 38 -7.70 7.92 10.40
N VAL A 39 -6.96 8.20 9.33
CA VAL A 39 -6.13 7.22 8.63
C VAL A 39 -5.00 6.73 9.54
N GLN A 40 -4.30 7.62 10.23
CA GLN A 40 -3.24 7.27 11.17
C GLN A 40 -3.73 6.30 12.25
N ARG A 41 -4.89 6.61 12.87
CA ARG A 41 -5.51 5.73 13.87
C ARG A 41 -5.96 4.39 13.28
N HIS A 42 -6.49 4.38 12.06
CA HIS A 42 -6.88 3.15 11.38
C HIS A 42 -5.67 2.24 11.11
N TYR A 43 -4.55 2.80 10.65
CA TYR A 43 -3.33 2.02 10.39
C TYR A 43 -2.76 1.43 11.69
N LEU A 44 -2.74 2.22 12.78
CA LEU A 44 -2.29 1.75 14.08
C LEU A 44 -3.18 0.62 14.60
N ALA A 45 -4.50 0.81 14.58
CA ALA A 45 -5.46 -0.21 15.01
C ALA A 45 -5.35 -1.51 14.18
N SER A 46 -5.15 -1.41 12.86
CA SER A 46 -4.97 -2.57 11.98
C SER A 46 -3.71 -3.38 12.34
N THR A 47 -2.64 -2.69 12.72
CA THR A 47 -1.39 -3.33 13.16
C THR A 47 -1.57 -4.01 14.51
N GLU A 48 -2.24 -3.36 15.46
CA GLU A 48 -2.47 -3.85 16.82
C GLU A 48 -3.46 -5.03 16.89
N SER A 49 -4.47 -5.04 16.00
CA SER A 49 -5.49 -6.11 15.95
C SER A 49 -5.08 -7.33 15.11
N GLU A 50 -3.94 -7.26 14.43
CA GLU A 50 -3.47 -8.28 13.48
C GLU A 50 -4.44 -8.56 12.31
N GLU A 51 -5.47 -7.72 12.12
CA GLU A 51 -6.40 -7.84 10.99
C GLU A 51 -5.77 -7.47 9.65
N GLY A 52 -4.73 -6.65 9.70
CA GLY A 52 -3.93 -6.26 8.55
C GLY A 52 -2.48 -6.01 8.95
N TRP A 53 -1.59 -6.06 7.98
CA TRP A 53 -0.21 -5.69 8.19
C TRP A 53 0.03 -4.29 7.63
N VAL A 54 0.58 -3.42 8.46
CA VAL A 54 1.02 -2.09 8.06
C VAL A 54 2.49 -1.96 8.46
N PHE A 55 3.34 -1.76 7.45
CA PHE A 55 4.77 -1.65 7.64
C PHE A 55 5.29 -0.29 7.19
N THR A 56 6.25 0.22 7.92
CA THR A 56 7.06 1.37 7.53
C THR A 56 8.28 0.90 6.75
N ILE A 57 8.50 1.46 5.56
CA ILE A 57 9.65 1.17 4.70
C ILE A 57 10.80 2.09 5.09
N ARG A 58 11.94 1.53 5.51
CA ARG A 58 13.19 2.26 5.74
C ARG A 58 14.27 1.80 4.77
N PRO A 59 14.96 2.73 4.08
CA PRO A 59 15.99 2.38 3.09
C PRO A 59 17.16 1.58 3.69
N SER A 60 17.54 1.88 4.94
CA SER A 60 18.57 1.19 5.72
C SER A 60 18.29 1.31 7.20
N GLU A 61 19.08 0.65 8.02
CA GLU A 61 19.04 0.81 9.47
C GLU A 61 19.35 2.26 9.87
N GLY A 62 18.55 2.83 10.78
CA GLY A 62 18.66 4.23 11.24
C GLY A 62 18.22 5.29 10.23
N ALA A 63 17.81 4.90 9.02
CA ALA A 63 17.30 5.85 8.03
C ALA A 63 15.88 6.32 8.39
N GLU A 64 15.55 7.53 7.93
CA GLU A 64 14.18 8.02 7.96
C GLU A 64 13.23 7.13 7.19
N ALA A 65 11.96 7.17 7.56
CA ALA A 65 10.91 6.43 6.89
C ALA A 65 10.68 6.98 5.47
N ALA A 66 10.70 6.08 4.48
CA ALA A 66 10.61 6.42 3.06
C ALA A 66 9.27 6.04 2.44
N GLY A 67 8.42 5.30 3.16
CA GLY A 67 7.14 4.86 2.63
C GLY A 67 6.44 3.85 3.53
N LEU A 68 5.30 3.37 3.06
CA LEU A 68 4.46 2.40 3.74
C LEU A 68 4.17 1.21 2.82
N ALA A 69 4.03 0.03 3.41
CA ALA A 69 3.53 -1.16 2.74
C ALA A 69 2.41 -1.77 3.56
N PHE A 70 1.32 -2.14 2.90
CA PHE A 70 0.12 -2.67 3.54
C PHE A 70 -0.21 -4.04 2.96
N LEU A 71 -0.69 -4.94 3.80
CA LEU A 71 -1.36 -6.16 3.39
C LEU A 71 -2.58 -6.34 4.29
N TRP A 72 -3.75 -6.09 3.77
CA TRP A 72 -4.99 -6.14 4.52
C TRP A 72 -6.13 -6.77 3.74
N ASP A 73 -7.14 -7.25 4.46
CA ASP A 73 -8.34 -7.77 3.86
C ASP A 73 -9.33 -6.64 3.56
N ARG A 74 -9.96 -6.70 2.42
CA ARG A 74 -10.98 -5.74 2.00
C ARG A 74 -12.15 -6.44 1.29
N PRO A 75 -13.38 -5.92 1.43
CA PRO A 75 -14.49 -6.36 0.61
C PRO A 75 -14.23 -6.04 -0.87
N TRP A 76 -14.48 -7.02 -1.73
CA TRP A 76 -14.36 -6.87 -3.16
C TRP A 76 -15.40 -7.71 -3.88
N ARG A 77 -16.39 -7.04 -4.54
CA ARG A 77 -17.56 -7.71 -5.11
C ARG A 77 -18.27 -8.53 -4.02
N ASP A 78 -18.49 -9.82 -4.23
CA ASP A 78 -19.18 -10.72 -3.29
C ASP A 78 -18.20 -11.49 -2.38
N ASP A 79 -16.95 -11.06 -2.30
CA ASP A 79 -15.88 -11.77 -1.57
C ASP A 79 -15.05 -10.80 -0.70
N VAL A 80 -14.17 -11.36 0.11
CA VAL A 80 -13.12 -10.65 0.83
C VAL A 80 -11.77 -11.07 0.26
N ILE A 81 -10.99 -10.11 -0.18
CA ILE A 81 -9.68 -10.32 -0.79
C ILE A 81 -8.59 -9.65 0.05
N THR A 82 -7.37 -10.17 -0.07
CA THR A 82 -6.19 -9.55 0.56
C THR A 82 -5.50 -8.63 -0.45
N GLU A 83 -5.44 -7.33 -0.14
CA GLU A 83 -4.84 -6.30 -0.98
C GLU A 83 -3.45 -5.94 -0.50
N LEU A 84 -2.51 -5.81 -1.45
CA LEU A 84 -1.18 -5.25 -1.26
C LEU A 84 -1.14 -3.82 -1.79
N VAL A 85 -0.68 -2.89 -0.97
CA VAL A 85 -0.41 -1.50 -1.35
C VAL A 85 1.00 -1.13 -0.92
N CYS A 86 1.74 -0.43 -1.77
CA CYS A 86 3.04 0.15 -1.44
C CYS A 86 3.07 1.61 -1.87
N GLN A 87 3.41 2.50 -0.92
CA GLN A 87 3.55 3.93 -1.13
C GLN A 87 4.96 4.35 -0.73
N VAL A 88 5.69 5.00 -1.62
CA VAL A 88 7.04 5.52 -1.36
C VAL A 88 7.04 7.00 -1.66
N VAL A 89 7.50 7.82 -0.71
CA VAL A 89 7.56 9.28 -0.89
C VAL A 89 8.46 9.65 -2.07
N PRO A 90 8.14 10.73 -2.81
CA PRO A 90 8.77 11.06 -4.09
C PRO A 90 10.31 11.08 -4.05
N GLU A 91 10.89 11.56 -2.96
CA GLU A 91 12.34 11.69 -2.75
C GLU A 91 13.06 10.33 -2.73
N TYR A 92 12.34 9.25 -2.46
CA TYR A 92 12.85 7.88 -2.38
C TYR A 92 12.36 6.97 -3.52
N GLN A 93 11.52 7.48 -4.41
CA GLN A 93 11.03 6.70 -5.56
C GLN A 93 12.15 6.35 -6.54
N ARG A 94 11.88 5.38 -7.43
CA ARG A 94 12.79 4.89 -8.48
C ARG A 94 14.12 4.31 -7.97
N ARG A 95 14.18 3.98 -6.69
CA ARG A 95 15.33 3.30 -6.03
C ARG A 95 15.05 1.82 -5.74
N GLY A 96 13.95 1.27 -6.26
CA GLY A 96 13.57 -0.12 -6.06
C GLY A 96 12.88 -0.45 -4.75
N LEU A 97 12.70 0.53 -3.84
CA LEU A 97 12.17 0.29 -2.49
C LEU A 97 10.76 -0.33 -2.49
N ALA A 98 9.86 0.16 -3.34
CA ALA A 98 8.51 -0.41 -3.42
C ALA A 98 8.52 -1.88 -3.88
N ALA A 99 9.39 -2.22 -4.83
CA ALA A 99 9.52 -3.60 -5.32
C ALA A 99 10.13 -4.52 -4.25
N GLU A 100 11.12 -4.04 -3.52
CA GLU A 100 11.76 -4.80 -2.43
C GLU A 100 10.79 -5.01 -1.27
N ALA A 101 10.07 -3.95 -0.85
CA ALA A 101 9.04 -4.02 0.17
C ALA A 101 7.92 -4.99 -0.20
N ALA A 102 7.37 -4.87 -1.40
CA ALA A 102 6.32 -5.75 -1.89
C ALA A 102 6.76 -7.22 -1.91
N ARG A 103 7.98 -7.52 -2.39
CA ARG A 103 8.52 -8.90 -2.36
C ARG A 103 8.64 -9.43 -0.93
N SER A 104 9.10 -8.61 0.01
CA SER A 104 9.23 -8.99 1.42
C SER A 104 7.88 -9.30 2.06
N VAL A 105 6.88 -8.46 1.81
CA VAL A 105 5.51 -8.68 2.31
C VAL A 105 4.90 -9.94 1.68
N ILE A 106 5.03 -10.15 0.38
CA ILE A 106 4.55 -11.36 -0.33
C ILE A 106 5.25 -12.61 0.20
N ALA A 107 6.56 -12.56 0.41
CA ALA A 107 7.32 -13.69 0.95
C ALA A 107 6.85 -14.07 2.36
N ARG A 108 6.61 -13.07 3.22
CA ARG A 108 6.05 -13.27 4.56
C ARG A 108 4.64 -13.86 4.49
N ALA A 109 3.77 -13.33 3.60
CA ALA A 109 2.41 -13.85 3.43
C ALA A 109 2.39 -15.32 2.99
N ARG A 110 3.33 -15.74 2.13
CA ARG A 110 3.51 -17.16 1.74
C ARG A 110 3.96 -18.01 2.93
N LEU A 111 4.97 -17.55 3.66
CA LEU A 111 5.54 -18.30 4.79
C LEU A 111 4.49 -18.51 5.89
N GLU A 112 3.73 -17.48 6.22
CA GLU A 112 2.69 -17.52 7.25
C GLU A 112 1.35 -18.05 6.74
N ARG A 113 1.22 -18.38 5.44
CA ARG A 113 -0.02 -18.82 4.79
C ARG A 113 -1.19 -17.87 5.05
N ARG A 114 -0.91 -16.56 5.03
CA ARG A 114 -1.85 -15.49 5.38
C ARG A 114 -3.05 -15.45 4.44
N CYS A 115 -2.85 -15.75 3.15
CA CYS A 115 -3.87 -15.74 2.11
C CYS A 115 -3.48 -16.68 0.96
N LYS A 116 -4.45 -17.01 0.09
CA LYS A 116 -4.22 -17.82 -1.12
C LYS A 116 -3.78 -16.97 -2.31
N SER A 117 -4.16 -15.72 -2.31
CA SER A 117 -3.83 -14.77 -3.37
C SER A 117 -3.70 -13.36 -2.80
N VAL A 118 -2.89 -12.56 -3.47
CA VAL A 118 -2.71 -11.14 -3.18
C VAL A 118 -3.23 -10.34 -4.36
N HIS A 119 -3.98 -9.29 -4.09
CA HIS A 119 -4.58 -8.42 -5.08
C HIS A 119 -3.97 -7.02 -5.02
N ALA A 120 -3.96 -6.31 -6.15
CA ALA A 120 -3.53 -4.92 -6.22
C ALA A 120 -4.41 -4.14 -7.21
N PHE A 121 -4.60 -2.86 -6.95
CA PHE A 121 -5.45 -1.97 -7.73
C PHE A 121 -4.72 -0.66 -8.09
N PRO A 122 -3.64 -0.73 -8.87
CA PRO A 122 -2.97 0.49 -9.31
C PRO A 122 -3.93 1.36 -10.11
N PRO A 123 -3.92 2.70 -9.89
CA PRO A 123 -4.65 3.65 -10.73
C PRO A 123 -4.27 3.48 -12.21
N GLU A 124 -5.23 3.60 -13.12
CA GLU A 124 -4.95 3.54 -14.56
C GLU A 124 -4.00 4.65 -15.04
N SER A 125 -3.98 5.77 -14.33
CA SER A 125 -3.05 6.89 -14.53
C SER A 125 -1.60 6.62 -14.10
N SER A 126 -1.33 5.50 -13.40
CA SER A 126 0.00 5.17 -12.88
C SER A 126 0.69 4.01 -13.63
N PRO A 127 1.40 4.27 -14.75
CA PRO A 127 2.16 3.23 -15.45
C PRO A 127 3.24 2.59 -14.57
N ALA A 128 3.81 3.34 -13.64
CA ALA A 128 4.84 2.84 -12.73
C ALA A 128 4.29 1.77 -11.77
N ALA A 129 3.09 1.97 -11.23
CA ALA A 129 2.45 0.99 -10.36
C ALA A 129 2.04 -0.27 -11.14
N ALA A 130 1.55 -0.12 -12.38
CA ALA A 130 1.25 -1.25 -13.27
C ALA A 130 2.52 -2.05 -13.62
N ALA A 131 3.63 -1.37 -13.91
CA ALA A 131 4.92 -2.01 -14.18
C ALA A 131 5.45 -2.77 -12.94
N LEU A 132 5.24 -2.23 -11.75
CA LEU A 132 5.57 -2.92 -10.49
C LEU A 132 4.78 -4.22 -10.33
N CYS A 133 3.45 -4.19 -10.54
CA CYS A 133 2.62 -5.40 -10.49
C CYS A 133 3.12 -6.46 -11.47
N ALA A 134 3.41 -6.09 -12.72
CA ALA A 134 3.95 -6.99 -13.72
C ALA A 134 5.30 -7.59 -13.32
N ALA A 135 6.23 -6.76 -12.79
CA ALA A 135 7.55 -7.20 -12.34
C ALA A 135 7.51 -8.11 -11.11
N LEU A 136 6.44 -8.05 -10.31
CA LEU A 136 6.17 -8.93 -9.19
C LEU A 136 5.46 -10.23 -9.59
N GLY A 137 5.08 -10.39 -10.85
CA GLY A 137 4.43 -11.60 -11.38
C GLY A 137 2.91 -11.61 -11.20
N PHE A 138 2.28 -10.48 -10.91
CA PHE A 138 0.84 -10.41 -10.87
C PHE A 138 0.24 -10.58 -12.27
N ALA A 139 -0.83 -11.34 -12.37
CA ALA A 139 -1.66 -11.42 -13.56
C ALA A 139 -2.55 -10.18 -13.67
N LYS A 140 -2.58 -9.57 -14.85
CA LYS A 140 -3.43 -8.42 -15.14
C LYS A 140 -4.86 -8.89 -15.43
N LEU A 141 -5.82 -8.36 -14.69
CA LEU A 141 -7.24 -8.67 -14.80
C LEU A 141 -8.05 -7.48 -15.36
N ASP A 142 -9.29 -7.32 -14.92
CA ASP A 142 -10.25 -6.36 -15.44
C ASP A 142 -9.94 -4.91 -15.03
N ARG A 143 -10.45 -3.96 -15.80
CA ARG A 143 -10.64 -2.58 -15.37
C ARG A 143 -11.75 -2.54 -14.34
N CYS A 144 -11.59 -1.70 -13.33
CA CYS A 144 -12.55 -1.57 -12.25
C CYS A 144 -12.52 -0.18 -11.65
N ASP A 145 -13.58 0.14 -10.94
CA ASP A 145 -13.61 1.29 -10.04
C ASP A 145 -13.44 0.80 -8.61
N VAL A 146 -12.57 1.44 -7.86
CA VAL A 146 -12.33 1.15 -6.43
C VAL A 146 -12.59 2.39 -5.60
N ASP A 147 -13.10 2.19 -4.38
CA ASP A 147 -13.16 3.25 -3.38
C ASP A 147 -11.83 3.37 -2.66
N PHE A 148 -11.32 4.59 -2.59
CA PHE A 148 -10.18 4.95 -1.79
C PHE A 148 -10.57 6.10 -0.86
N ALA A 149 -10.91 5.77 0.38
CA ALA A 149 -11.29 6.73 1.42
C ALA A 149 -12.38 7.73 0.97
N GLY A 150 -13.40 7.23 0.23
CA GLY A 150 -14.51 8.01 -0.30
C GLY A 150 -14.29 8.62 -1.68
N ALA A 151 -13.11 8.46 -2.28
CA ALA A 151 -12.86 8.83 -3.67
C ALA A 151 -12.97 7.60 -4.57
N ARG A 152 -13.72 7.73 -5.69
CA ARG A 152 -13.84 6.67 -6.69
C ARG A 152 -12.70 6.76 -7.69
N LEU A 153 -11.86 5.74 -7.74
CA LEU A 153 -10.70 5.68 -8.63
C LEU A 153 -10.92 4.67 -9.75
N ARG A 154 -10.52 5.04 -10.96
CA ARG A 154 -10.32 4.08 -12.04
C ARG A 154 -9.01 3.35 -11.84
N ALA A 155 -9.10 2.03 -11.74
CA ALA A 155 -7.97 1.16 -11.47
C ALA A 155 -7.96 -0.06 -12.39
N ARG A 156 -6.86 -0.76 -12.36
CA ARG A 156 -6.72 -2.08 -12.95
C ARG A 156 -6.57 -3.10 -11.84
N HIS A 157 -7.41 -4.13 -11.86
CA HIS A 157 -7.26 -5.25 -10.95
C HIS A 157 -6.11 -6.15 -11.38
N TRP A 158 -5.26 -6.51 -10.45
CA TRP A 158 -4.17 -7.47 -10.61
C TRP A 158 -4.22 -8.50 -9.49
N CYS A 159 -3.82 -9.74 -9.77
CA CYS A 159 -3.85 -10.85 -8.82
C CYS A 159 -2.59 -11.70 -8.92
N LEU A 160 -2.04 -12.07 -7.77
CA LEU A 160 -0.93 -13.02 -7.63
C LEU A 160 -1.38 -14.18 -6.75
N THR A 161 -1.36 -15.40 -7.27
CA THR A 161 -1.54 -16.62 -6.47
C THR A 161 -0.26 -16.90 -5.69
N LEU A 162 -0.39 -17.21 -4.38
CA LEU A 162 0.74 -17.47 -3.49
C LEU A 162 1.13 -18.95 -3.41
#